data_d85e78e296a55f0417f2b8608da45611
#
_entry.id   d85e78e296a55f0417f2b8608da45611
#
_cell.length_a   1.000
_cell.length_b   1.000
_cell.length_c   1.000
_cell.angle_alpha   90.00
_cell.angle_beta   90.00
_cell.angle_gamma   90.00
#
_symmetry.space_group_name_H-M   'P 1'
#
loop_
_entity.id
_entity.type
_entity.pdbx_description
1 polymer ?
#
loop_
_entity_poly.entity_id
_entity_poly.type
_entity_poly.pdbx_seq_one_letter_code
_entity_poly.pdbx_strand_id
1 'polypeptide(L)'
;MHPAALLLLVLSAETLLQVRATDTVTALYGEPISIPCNNGIPPPEDLIFIKWKYEKDDGSPGDLLIKQARSEQATIQATDHYAQRVSIDDKLSLLIKGASLKDQKTFTCMVVSENDLMEYPVSVVVHKKPSQVEVMDQSVFLQKDKPVTLGTCVAVDANPAATLTWKKNGKPLTADGKAVIITPSMKLDPATGLSTTSSTLQYTASKDDIGAVFACASTHELDNQEIKLDPLPVHYPPEEVSLETVSEGPIIEGDNVTLKCQADGNPLPTSFYFHIQGQKTLVEDSNSYTINAISRDAASEYKCSLADNEKMEASLNIVVNYLDLTLSPTGKVVKTVGESLPVTVEKTASGDVQVSWTKDRKAVKEPKFSSLAYADSGLYVCEASMAGLVRRQSFDLVVEGKPVISSLTKHRADEAKYKVLTCEAEGAPEPSFQWSINGTNEESSYTDGRATHKITVTPRVNLSVTCTVSNRLGEDSRTINVSSIFEEDVDKKDSQEDSEDQSKVIVGVVVGLLIVAAVMGIIYWFYMKNYRRGSWKTGEKDMATSEEIKKLEENIQPV
;
A
#
# COMPACT_ATOMS: atom_id res chain seq x y z
N MET A 1 63.42 -51.52 42.08
CA MET A 1 64.36 -50.94 43.05
C MET A 1 63.88 -49.51 43.31
N HIS A 2 63.32 -49.24 44.52
CA HIS A 2 62.93 -47.92 44.98
C HIS A 2 64.13 -47.06 45.32
N PRO A 3 64.04 -45.76 45.16
CA PRO A 3 64.53 -44.91 46.22
C PRO A 3 63.46 -43.98 46.83
N ALA A 4 63.63 -43.79 48.11
CA ALA A 4 62.79 -43.09 49.06
C ALA A 4 62.71 -41.61 48.77
N ALA A 5 61.46 -41.06 48.90
CA ALA A 5 61.15 -39.65 48.89
C ALA A 5 61.53 -39.09 50.25
N LEU A 6 62.41 -38.08 50.26
CA LEU A 6 62.72 -37.24 51.40
C LEU A 6 61.69 -36.07 51.41
N LEU A 7 60.74 -36.08 52.36
CA LEU A 7 59.77 -35.02 52.56
C LEU A 7 60.42 -33.93 53.39
N LEU A 8 60.86 -32.84 52.78
CA LEU A 8 61.27 -31.63 53.46
C LEU A 8 60.00 -30.77 53.70
N LEU A 9 59.53 -30.79 54.93
CA LEU A 9 58.53 -29.84 55.44
C LEU A 9 59.24 -28.49 55.62
N VAL A 10 59.01 -27.58 54.67
CA VAL A 10 59.29 -26.16 54.86
C VAL A 10 58.06 -25.55 55.50
N LEU A 11 58.10 -25.32 56.81
CA LEU A 11 57.17 -24.43 57.52
C LEU A 11 57.44 -23.00 57.07
N SER A 12 56.71 -22.50 56.08
CA SER A 12 56.60 -21.09 55.81
C SER A 12 55.69 -20.47 56.88
N ALA A 13 56.25 -19.72 57.75
CA ALA A 13 55.50 -18.83 58.62
C ALA A 13 54.90 -17.72 57.76
N GLU A 14 53.66 -17.94 57.31
CA GLU A 14 52.83 -16.87 56.76
C GLU A 14 52.47 -15.95 57.91
N THR A 15 53.25 -14.86 58.07
CA THR A 15 52.77 -13.68 58.78
C THR A 15 51.59 -13.12 58.00
N LEU A 16 50.37 -13.52 58.39
CA LEU A 16 49.14 -12.85 57.99
C LEU A 16 49.26 -11.38 58.50
N LEU A 17 49.70 -10.50 57.60
CA LEU A 17 49.38 -9.08 57.78
C LEU A 17 47.88 -9.00 57.69
N GLN A 18 47.19 -8.97 58.82
CA GLN A 18 45.80 -8.53 58.87
C GLN A 18 45.81 -7.03 58.48
N VAL A 19 45.60 -6.78 57.19
CA VAL A 19 45.17 -5.48 56.68
C VAL A 19 43.81 -5.25 57.31
N ARG A 20 43.74 -4.55 58.44
CA ARG A 20 42.46 -4.02 58.94
C ARG A 20 41.93 -3.14 57.82
N ALA A 21 40.77 -3.47 57.30
CA ALA A 21 40.05 -2.60 56.40
C ALA A 21 39.84 -1.27 57.16
N THR A 22 40.40 -0.19 56.65
CA THR A 22 40.11 1.16 57.15
C THR A 22 38.65 1.47 56.84
N ASP A 23 37.91 1.86 57.89
CA ASP A 23 36.53 2.33 57.68
C ASP A 23 36.55 3.54 56.75
N THR A 24 35.57 3.58 55.83
CA THR A 24 35.47 4.65 54.85
C THR A 24 34.22 5.50 55.09
N VAL A 25 34.40 6.80 55.17
CA VAL A 25 33.31 7.78 55.24
C VAL A 25 33.22 8.50 53.91
N THR A 26 32.04 8.40 53.27
CA THR A 26 31.73 9.15 52.06
C THR A 26 31.10 10.48 52.43
N ALA A 27 31.67 11.59 51.97
CA ALA A 27 31.18 12.94 52.16
C ALA A 27 30.76 13.58 50.83
N LEU A 28 29.82 14.51 50.88
CA LEU A 28 29.42 15.32 49.73
C LEU A 28 30.22 16.64 49.71
N TYR A 29 30.75 16.99 48.56
CA TYR A 29 31.50 18.23 48.35
C TYR A 29 30.68 19.46 48.78
N GLY A 30 31.28 20.32 49.60
CA GLY A 30 30.65 21.51 50.16
C GLY A 30 29.86 21.28 51.45
N GLU A 31 29.46 20.06 51.74
CA GLU A 31 28.70 19.69 52.93
C GLU A 31 29.63 19.43 54.14
N PRO A 32 29.13 19.49 55.38
CA PRO A 32 29.92 19.11 56.54
C PRO A 32 30.20 17.60 56.60
N ILE A 33 31.40 17.22 56.95
CA ILE A 33 31.82 15.84 57.19
C ILE A 33 31.68 15.50 58.66
N SER A 34 31.09 14.35 58.99
CA SER A 34 31.11 13.79 60.34
C SER A 34 31.86 12.45 60.34
N ILE A 35 32.95 12.35 61.01
CA ILE A 35 33.83 11.18 61.09
C ILE A 35 33.71 10.55 62.46
N PRO A 36 33.10 9.36 62.58
CA PRO A 36 32.94 8.74 63.90
C PRO A 36 34.30 8.31 64.49
N CYS A 37 34.51 8.55 65.76
CA CYS A 37 35.61 7.98 66.52
C CYS A 37 35.21 6.52 66.90
N ASN A 38 36.16 5.62 66.87
CA ASN A 38 35.97 4.23 67.32
C ASN A 38 34.72 3.55 66.76
N ASN A 39 34.46 3.79 65.50
CA ASN A 39 33.24 3.24 64.77
C ASN A 39 31.91 3.56 65.49
N GLY A 40 31.85 4.69 66.22
CA GLY A 40 30.69 5.12 67.02
C GLY A 40 30.48 4.35 68.30
N ILE A 41 31.42 3.51 68.72
CA ILE A 41 31.40 2.86 70.04
C ILE A 41 31.68 3.89 71.10
N PRO A 42 30.92 3.91 72.20
CA PRO A 42 31.17 4.84 73.31
C PRO A 42 32.61 4.74 73.86
N PRO A 43 33.20 5.85 74.28
CA PRO A 43 34.54 5.84 74.83
C PRO A 43 34.61 5.04 76.17
N PRO A 44 35.77 4.51 76.55
CA PRO A 44 35.93 3.80 77.78
C PRO A 44 35.68 4.73 78.97
N GLU A 45 35.25 4.18 80.10
CA GLU A 45 34.94 4.95 81.33
C GLU A 45 36.21 5.66 81.94
N ASP A 46 37.37 5.09 81.70
CA ASP A 46 38.69 5.58 82.15
C ASP A 46 39.35 6.51 81.10
N LEU A 47 38.55 7.08 80.15
CA LEU A 47 39.05 7.99 79.13
C LEU A 47 39.83 9.19 79.78
N ILE A 48 41.02 9.45 79.23
CA ILE A 48 41.81 10.63 79.57
C ILE A 48 41.59 11.74 78.56
N PHE A 49 41.81 11.42 77.31
CA PHE A 49 41.53 12.33 76.18
C PHE A 49 41.38 11.61 74.89
N ILE A 50 40.82 12.31 73.91
CA ILE A 50 40.79 11.93 72.51
C ILE A 50 41.58 12.97 71.72
N LYS A 51 42.38 12.48 70.76
CA LYS A 51 43.13 13.33 69.85
C LYS A 51 42.81 12.93 68.41
N TRP A 52 42.39 13.90 67.59
CA TRP A 52 42.23 13.72 66.18
C TRP A 52 43.46 14.17 65.43
N LYS A 53 43.96 13.30 64.52
CA LYS A 53 45.09 13.54 63.63
C LYS A 53 44.63 13.31 62.17
N TYR A 54 45.39 13.81 61.21
CA TYR A 54 45.21 13.52 59.78
C TYR A 54 46.55 13.22 59.11
N GLU A 55 46.51 12.58 57.96
CA GLU A 55 47.67 12.34 57.13
C GLU A 55 47.89 13.53 56.19
N LYS A 56 49.03 14.21 56.27
CA LYS A 56 49.43 15.28 55.38
C LYS A 56 49.84 14.73 54.04
N ASP A 57 49.91 15.58 53.00
CA ASP A 57 50.25 15.17 51.63
C ASP A 57 51.67 14.58 51.47
N ASP A 58 52.55 14.88 52.46
CA ASP A 58 53.90 14.31 52.59
C ASP A 58 53.95 13.01 53.40
N GLY A 59 52.79 12.48 53.82
CA GLY A 59 52.65 11.28 54.63
C GLY A 59 52.94 11.49 56.11
N SER A 60 53.30 12.71 56.53
CA SER A 60 53.54 13.03 57.99
C SER A 60 52.19 13.26 58.70
N PRO A 61 52.11 12.96 60.02
CA PRO A 61 50.90 13.23 60.79
C PRO A 61 50.74 14.74 61.06
N GLY A 62 49.50 15.23 60.91
CA GLY A 62 49.08 16.57 61.34
C GLY A 62 48.09 16.47 62.48
N ASP A 63 48.22 17.36 63.47
CA ASP A 63 47.30 17.40 64.58
C ASP A 63 46.12 18.34 64.31
N LEU A 64 44.87 17.87 64.60
CA LEU A 64 43.65 18.64 64.38
C LEU A 64 43.10 19.25 65.68
N LEU A 65 42.78 18.42 66.64
CA LEU A 65 42.22 18.81 67.90
C LEU A 65 42.48 17.78 69.02
N ILE A 66 42.36 18.19 70.24
CA ILE A 66 42.36 17.32 71.42
C ILE A 66 41.15 17.66 72.30
N LYS A 67 40.45 16.66 72.79
CA LYS A 67 39.34 16.76 73.73
C LYS A 67 39.69 15.98 74.98
N GLN A 68 39.91 16.67 76.09
CA GLN A 68 40.09 16.00 77.38
C GLN A 68 38.77 15.54 77.95
N ALA A 69 38.71 14.38 78.60
CA ALA A 69 37.50 13.81 79.16
C ALA A 69 36.78 14.74 80.16
N ARG A 70 37.55 15.52 80.88
CA ARG A 70 37.04 16.47 81.90
C ARG A 70 36.78 17.90 81.38
N SER A 71 37.03 18.17 80.13
CA SER A 71 36.80 19.47 79.48
C SER A 71 35.55 19.49 78.64
N GLU A 72 34.75 20.54 78.73
CA GLU A 72 33.57 20.70 77.84
C GLU A 72 33.99 21.05 76.43
N GLN A 73 35.12 21.74 76.26
CA GLN A 73 35.56 22.20 74.94
C GLN A 73 36.82 21.47 74.48
N ALA A 74 36.89 21.24 73.19
CA ALA A 74 38.10 20.73 72.55
C ALA A 74 39.08 21.85 72.24
N THR A 75 40.38 21.57 72.40
CA THR A 75 41.44 22.48 71.99
C THR A 75 41.84 22.19 70.54
N ILE A 76 41.71 23.20 69.67
CA ILE A 76 42.13 23.09 68.26
C ILE A 76 43.66 23.20 68.24
N GLN A 77 44.29 22.22 67.56
CA GLN A 77 45.76 22.17 67.41
C GLN A 77 46.18 22.44 65.96
N ALA A 78 45.23 22.39 65.05
CA ALA A 78 45.47 22.68 63.62
C ALA A 78 45.93 24.13 63.45
N THR A 79 46.96 24.32 62.63
CA THR A 79 47.53 25.65 62.30
C THR A 79 47.35 25.97 60.80
N ASP A 80 46.77 25.04 60.04
CA ASP A 80 46.54 25.13 58.60
C ASP A 80 45.07 25.46 58.29
N HIS A 81 44.61 25.08 57.08
CA HIS A 81 43.24 25.30 56.60
C HIS A 81 42.18 24.59 57.47
N TYR A 82 42.58 23.65 58.37
CA TYR A 82 41.64 23.00 59.29
C TYR A 82 41.34 23.85 60.54
N ALA A 83 42.17 24.81 60.89
CA ALA A 83 42.07 25.56 62.17
C ALA A 83 40.65 26.14 62.40
N GLN A 84 39.93 26.60 61.31
CA GLN A 84 38.60 27.20 61.41
C GLN A 84 37.47 26.27 60.98
N ARG A 85 37.82 25.09 60.52
CA ARG A 85 36.84 24.15 59.92
C ARG A 85 36.52 22.97 60.82
N VAL A 86 37.40 22.62 61.76
CA VAL A 86 37.23 21.42 62.59
C VAL A 86 36.53 21.72 63.90
N SER A 87 35.70 20.81 64.32
CA SER A 87 35.06 20.76 65.63
C SER A 87 34.84 19.32 66.05
N ILE A 88 34.36 19.07 67.28
CA ILE A 88 33.98 17.72 67.74
C ILE A 88 32.56 17.78 68.27
N ASP A 89 31.78 16.72 68.02
CA ASP A 89 30.40 16.57 68.53
C ASP A 89 30.41 15.88 69.95
N ASP A 90 29.21 15.74 70.52
CA ASP A 90 29.01 15.07 71.79
C ASP A 90 29.32 13.56 71.76
N LYS A 91 29.32 12.96 70.54
CA LYS A 91 29.70 11.57 70.33
C LYS A 91 31.19 11.39 70.00
N LEU A 92 31.97 12.47 70.16
CA LEU A 92 33.42 12.52 69.89
C LEU A 92 33.76 12.33 68.40
N SER A 93 32.79 12.47 67.48
CA SER A 93 33.04 12.47 66.04
C SER A 93 33.74 13.78 65.64
N LEU A 94 34.67 13.69 64.71
CA LEU A 94 35.29 14.87 64.10
C LEU A 94 34.33 15.48 63.09
N LEU A 95 34.01 16.74 63.25
CA LEU A 95 33.21 17.51 62.30
C LEU A 95 34.12 18.43 61.48
N ILE A 96 34.03 18.36 60.13
CA ILE A 96 34.78 19.23 59.21
C ILE A 96 33.77 20.00 58.38
N LYS A 97 33.77 21.33 58.40
CA LYS A 97 32.85 22.17 57.63
C LYS A 97 33.32 22.32 56.22
N GLY A 98 32.36 22.19 55.27
CA GLY A 98 32.56 22.42 53.81
C GLY A 98 33.59 21.48 53.20
N ALA A 99 33.20 20.21 52.98
CA ALA A 99 34.04 19.17 52.37
C ALA A 99 34.66 19.62 51.03
N SER A 100 35.92 19.36 50.87
CA SER A 100 36.72 19.62 49.69
C SER A 100 37.56 18.40 49.34
N LEU A 101 38.09 18.30 48.09
CA LEU A 101 38.97 17.19 47.75
C LEU A 101 40.27 17.15 48.58
N LYS A 102 40.64 18.25 49.21
CA LYS A 102 41.77 18.29 50.20
C LYS A 102 41.49 17.46 51.45
N ASP A 103 40.20 17.15 51.68
CA ASP A 103 39.76 16.32 52.80
C ASP A 103 39.73 14.82 52.48
N GLN A 104 40.04 14.40 51.22
CA GLN A 104 40.21 12.99 50.82
C GLN A 104 41.53 12.45 51.34
N LYS A 105 41.54 12.07 52.58
CA LYS A 105 42.73 11.51 53.27
C LYS A 105 42.32 10.72 54.51
N THR A 106 43.29 10.13 55.20
CA THR A 106 43.04 9.35 56.41
C THR A 106 43.03 10.27 57.61
N PHE A 107 41.95 10.21 58.38
CA PHE A 107 41.82 10.82 59.67
C PHE A 107 41.92 9.73 60.75
N THR A 108 42.67 9.95 61.79
CA THR A 108 42.89 8.97 62.89
C THR A 108 42.38 9.53 64.19
N CYS A 109 41.39 8.84 64.77
CA CYS A 109 41.00 9.08 66.17
C CYS A 109 41.90 8.28 67.08
N MET A 110 42.64 8.97 67.95
CA MET A 110 43.44 8.37 68.99
C MET A 110 42.72 8.51 70.32
N VAL A 111 42.35 7.38 70.90
CA VAL A 111 41.70 7.29 72.24
C VAL A 111 42.73 6.88 73.27
N VAL A 112 42.89 7.68 74.27
CA VAL A 112 43.85 7.45 75.34
C VAL A 112 43.10 7.30 76.68
N SER A 113 43.19 6.13 77.24
CA SER A 113 42.69 5.81 78.61
C SER A 113 43.83 5.62 79.62
N GLU A 114 43.51 5.33 80.85
CA GLU A 114 44.53 5.10 81.88
C GLU A 114 45.42 3.89 81.56
N ASN A 115 44.88 2.89 80.83
CA ASN A 115 45.55 1.61 80.61
C ASN A 115 45.86 1.29 79.15
N ASP A 116 45.32 2.07 78.18
CA ASP A 116 45.49 1.74 76.79
C ASP A 116 45.52 2.97 75.89
N LEU A 117 46.13 2.79 74.73
CA LEU A 117 46.15 3.74 73.64
C LEU A 117 45.69 3.03 72.36
N MET A 118 44.55 3.47 71.79
CA MET A 118 43.99 2.89 70.58
C MET A 118 43.88 3.92 69.47
N GLU A 119 44.17 3.49 68.23
CA GLU A 119 44.06 4.33 67.05
C GLU A 119 43.08 3.78 66.10
N TYR A 120 42.14 4.60 65.59
CA TYR A 120 41.08 4.26 64.65
C TYR A 120 41.22 5.11 63.39
N PRO A 121 41.91 4.58 62.35
CA PRO A 121 42.05 5.28 61.10
C PRO A 121 40.75 5.16 60.28
N VAL A 122 40.26 6.29 59.74
CA VAL A 122 39.07 6.39 58.88
C VAL A 122 39.48 7.11 57.60
N SER A 123 39.23 6.51 56.46
CA SER A 123 39.48 7.12 55.18
C SER A 123 38.26 7.95 54.77
N VAL A 124 38.46 9.18 54.32
CA VAL A 124 37.39 10.03 53.80
C VAL A 124 37.46 10.08 52.27
N VAL A 125 36.34 9.85 51.64
CA VAL A 125 36.15 10.04 50.21
C VAL A 125 35.11 11.13 49.99
N VAL A 126 35.42 12.11 49.15
CA VAL A 126 34.51 13.23 48.88
C VAL A 126 33.92 13.09 47.51
N HIS A 127 32.62 12.92 47.43
CA HIS A 127 31.91 12.79 46.16
C HIS A 127 31.23 14.10 45.76
N LYS A 128 31.29 14.42 44.48
CA LYS A 128 30.59 15.56 43.89
C LYS A 128 30.02 15.14 42.53
N LYS A 129 28.69 15.18 42.41
CA LYS A 129 28.07 14.98 41.12
C LYS A 129 28.42 16.11 40.15
N PRO A 130 28.38 15.89 38.84
CA PRO A 130 28.57 16.96 37.88
C PRO A 130 27.66 18.15 38.17
N SER A 131 28.20 19.36 38.11
CA SER A 131 27.43 20.58 38.27
C SER A 131 26.54 20.85 37.06
N GLN A 132 26.96 20.40 35.86
CA GLN A 132 26.28 20.55 34.61
C GLN A 132 26.67 19.39 33.70
N VAL A 133 25.67 18.87 32.93
CA VAL A 133 25.91 17.95 31.82
C VAL A 133 25.18 18.53 30.60
N GLU A 134 25.92 18.71 29.52
CA GLU A 134 25.39 19.30 28.29
C GLU A 134 26.09 18.78 27.05
N VAL A 135 25.49 18.96 25.87
CA VAL A 135 26.12 18.72 24.57
C VAL A 135 26.33 20.06 23.89
N MET A 136 27.58 20.41 23.62
CA MET A 136 27.99 21.62 22.92
C MET A 136 28.28 21.32 21.46
N ASP A 137 28.26 22.36 20.60
CA ASP A 137 28.62 22.32 19.20
C ASP A 137 27.82 21.23 18.40
N GLN A 138 26.52 21.10 18.72
CA GLN A 138 25.66 20.13 18.06
C GLN A 138 25.52 20.45 16.57
N SER A 139 25.75 19.43 15.73
CA SER A 139 25.46 19.52 14.29
C SER A 139 23.97 19.73 14.05
N VAL A 140 23.63 20.35 12.92
CA VAL A 140 22.24 20.56 12.47
C VAL A 140 21.79 19.53 11.45
N PHE A 141 22.71 18.76 10.83
CA PHE A 141 22.44 17.65 9.91
C PHE A 141 23.59 16.65 9.90
N LEU A 142 23.30 15.47 9.42
CA LEU A 142 24.27 14.43 9.05
C LEU A 142 24.41 14.38 7.52
N GLN A 143 25.58 13.99 7.01
CA GLN A 143 25.78 13.75 5.60
C GLN A 143 26.09 12.27 5.37
N LYS A 144 25.34 11.64 4.45
CA LYS A 144 25.56 10.23 4.10
C LYS A 144 27.03 9.99 3.69
N ASP A 145 27.61 8.92 4.22
CA ASP A 145 28.97 8.44 3.92
C ASP A 145 30.09 9.46 4.21
N LYS A 146 29.79 10.53 4.97
CA LYS A 146 30.80 11.49 5.40
C LYS A 146 30.81 11.61 6.93
N PRO A 147 32.01 11.70 7.55
CA PRO A 147 32.11 11.90 8.99
C PRO A 147 31.68 13.33 9.37
N VAL A 148 30.73 13.42 10.28
CA VAL A 148 30.22 14.67 10.86
C VAL A 148 30.41 14.64 12.37
N THR A 149 30.94 15.72 12.98
CA THR A 149 30.97 15.86 14.41
C THR A 149 29.56 16.18 14.90
N LEU A 150 28.95 15.25 15.65
CA LEU A 150 27.60 15.43 16.18
C LEU A 150 27.58 16.46 17.31
N GLY A 151 28.63 16.52 18.11
CA GLY A 151 28.77 17.42 19.24
C GLY A 151 29.79 16.91 20.26
N THR A 152 30.03 17.73 21.29
CA THR A 152 30.88 17.41 22.42
C THR A 152 30.03 17.38 23.69
N CYS A 153 29.89 16.21 24.27
CA CYS A 153 29.25 16.02 25.57
C CYS A 153 30.23 16.40 26.70
N VAL A 154 29.78 17.18 27.64
CA VAL A 154 30.63 17.68 28.75
C VAL A 154 29.91 17.45 30.07
N ALA A 155 30.63 16.90 31.05
CA ALA A 155 30.22 16.83 32.46
C ALA A 155 31.21 17.62 33.29
N VAL A 156 30.72 18.71 33.90
CA VAL A 156 31.57 19.72 34.57
C VAL A 156 31.68 19.44 36.05
N ASP A 157 32.91 19.56 36.61
CA ASP A 157 33.21 19.61 38.05
C ASP A 157 32.69 18.42 38.88
N ALA A 158 33.06 17.22 38.52
CA ALA A 158 32.70 16.00 39.23
C ALA A 158 33.87 15.40 40.03
N ASN A 159 33.56 14.63 41.08
CA ASN A 159 34.47 13.73 41.76
C ASN A 159 33.71 12.49 42.31
N PRO A 160 34.09 11.27 41.93
CA PRO A 160 35.04 10.96 40.87
C PRO A 160 34.58 11.50 39.49
N ALA A 161 35.44 11.44 38.52
CA ALA A 161 35.11 11.87 37.16
C ALA A 161 33.90 11.11 36.62
N ALA A 162 32.94 11.82 36.03
CA ALA A 162 31.78 11.18 35.38
C ALA A 162 32.19 10.41 34.14
N THR A 163 31.54 9.27 33.89
CA THR A 163 31.70 8.49 32.68
C THR A 163 30.69 8.94 31.66
N LEU A 164 31.13 9.28 30.43
CA LEU A 164 30.29 9.70 29.33
C LEU A 164 30.16 8.58 28.31
N THR A 165 28.92 8.27 27.90
CA THR A 165 28.60 7.23 26.92
C THR A 165 27.64 7.79 25.88
N TRP A 166 28.00 7.67 24.60
CA TRP A 166 27.11 8.01 23.52
C TRP A 166 26.15 6.84 23.19
N LYS A 167 24.92 7.18 22.89
CA LYS A 167 23.86 6.21 22.52
C LYS A 167 23.23 6.60 21.20
N LYS A 168 22.80 5.57 20.45
CA LYS A 168 21.93 5.70 19.27
C LYS A 168 20.70 4.83 19.48
N ASN A 169 19.51 5.42 19.41
CA ASN A 169 18.23 4.74 19.65
C ASN A 169 18.23 3.97 20.99
N GLY A 170 18.81 4.58 22.04
CA GLY A 170 18.91 4.01 23.38
C GLY A 170 20.01 2.95 23.57
N LYS A 171 20.71 2.52 22.52
CA LYS A 171 21.82 1.55 22.61
C LYS A 171 23.17 2.26 22.65
N PRO A 172 24.11 1.83 23.51
CA PRO A 172 25.44 2.38 23.54
C PRO A 172 26.16 2.26 22.20
N LEU A 173 26.81 3.35 21.78
CA LEU A 173 27.70 3.35 20.63
C LEU A 173 29.09 2.90 21.03
N THR A 174 29.70 2.02 20.24
CA THR A 174 31.07 1.58 20.39
C THR A 174 31.92 2.21 19.29
N ALA A 175 33.04 2.82 19.66
CA ALA A 175 33.98 3.35 18.67
C ALA A 175 34.57 2.21 17.83
N ASP A 176 34.47 2.31 16.51
CA ASP A 176 35.07 1.36 15.54
C ASP A 176 36.25 1.98 14.77
N GLY A 177 36.52 3.25 15.01
CA GLY A 177 37.60 4.02 14.37
C GLY A 177 37.35 4.37 12.90
N LYS A 178 36.15 4.10 12.38
CA LYS A 178 35.74 4.38 10.99
C LYS A 178 34.44 5.16 10.94
N ALA A 179 33.32 4.51 11.20
CA ALA A 179 32.00 5.13 11.18
C ALA A 179 31.67 5.83 12.50
N VAL A 180 32.18 5.33 13.61
CA VAL A 180 31.99 5.87 14.96
C VAL A 180 33.35 6.18 15.57
N ILE A 181 33.63 7.45 15.75
CA ILE A 181 34.86 7.92 16.39
C ILE A 181 34.46 8.70 17.64
N ILE A 182 34.91 8.22 18.83
CA ILE A 182 34.64 8.84 20.10
C ILE A 182 35.98 9.29 20.69
N THR A 183 36.13 10.58 20.92
CA THR A 183 37.34 11.16 21.48
C THR A 183 37.08 11.66 22.91
N PRO A 184 37.49 10.91 23.94
CA PRO A 184 37.36 11.34 25.32
C PRO A 184 38.47 12.34 25.68
N SER A 185 38.16 13.24 26.60
CA SER A 185 39.15 14.13 27.26
C SER A 185 38.73 14.40 28.70
N MET A 186 39.69 14.61 29.56
CA MET A 186 39.47 14.96 30.96
C MET A 186 40.42 16.07 31.35
N LYS A 187 39.90 17.06 32.08
CA LYS A 187 40.67 18.16 32.67
C LYS A 187 40.38 18.21 34.15
N LEU A 188 41.43 18.40 34.94
CA LEU A 188 41.33 18.69 36.37
C LEU A 188 41.46 20.19 36.58
N ASP A 189 40.57 20.76 37.39
CA ASP A 189 40.72 22.12 37.86
C ASP A 189 41.85 22.15 38.92
N PRO A 190 42.94 22.91 38.70
CA PRO A 190 44.07 22.94 39.60
C PRO A 190 43.75 23.55 40.96
N ALA A 191 42.70 24.36 41.09
CA ALA A 191 42.32 25.01 42.36
C ALA A 191 41.45 24.08 43.22
N THR A 192 40.52 23.36 42.64
CA THR A 192 39.55 22.52 43.36
C THR A 192 39.87 21.02 43.27
N GLY A 193 40.64 20.58 42.27
CA GLY A 193 40.92 19.18 41.95
C GLY A 193 39.75 18.48 41.27
N LEU A 194 38.64 19.17 40.99
CA LEU A 194 37.48 18.60 40.35
C LEU A 194 37.73 18.28 38.87
N SER A 195 37.05 17.26 38.38
CA SER A 195 37.20 16.77 37.03
C SER A 195 36.11 17.31 36.12
N THR A 196 36.49 17.85 34.96
CA THR A 196 35.58 18.06 33.84
C THR A 196 35.90 17.04 32.77
N THR A 197 34.94 16.18 32.49
CA THR A 197 35.04 15.14 31.45
C THR A 197 34.33 15.59 30.19
N SER A 198 34.94 15.41 29.03
CA SER A 198 34.30 15.66 27.72
C SER A 198 34.47 14.47 26.80
N SER A 199 33.53 14.33 25.89
CA SER A 199 33.52 13.27 24.88
C SER A 199 32.95 13.82 23.57
N THR A 200 33.74 13.84 22.51
CA THR A 200 33.34 14.30 21.19
C THR A 200 32.99 13.09 20.32
N LEU A 201 31.78 13.10 19.73
CA LEU A 201 31.34 12.06 18.81
C LEU A 201 31.43 12.55 17.38
N GLN A 202 32.20 11.83 16.55
CA GLN A 202 32.16 11.91 15.10
C GLN A 202 31.43 10.67 14.56
N TYR A 203 30.47 10.88 13.65
CA TYR A 203 29.62 9.83 13.13
C TYR A 203 29.49 9.92 11.61
N THR A 204 29.63 8.77 10.92
CA THR A 204 29.40 8.63 9.48
C THR A 204 28.04 7.97 9.30
N ALA A 205 27.07 8.73 8.79
CA ALA A 205 25.69 8.29 8.67
C ALA A 205 25.44 7.49 7.38
N SER A 206 24.49 6.57 7.44
CA SER A 206 23.86 5.90 6.31
C SER A 206 22.39 6.33 6.17
N LYS A 207 21.69 5.87 5.13
CA LYS A 207 20.23 6.09 5.00
C LYS A 207 19.44 5.46 6.15
N ASP A 208 19.95 4.39 6.77
CA ASP A 208 19.30 3.73 7.91
C ASP A 208 19.28 4.58 9.18
N ASP A 209 20.03 5.69 9.18
CA ASP A 209 20.07 6.63 10.29
C ASP A 209 18.99 7.72 10.21
N ILE A 210 18.13 7.68 9.21
CA ILE A 210 17.00 8.60 9.10
C ILE A 210 16.06 8.38 10.29
N GLY A 211 15.87 9.47 11.08
CA GLY A 211 15.07 9.40 12.30
C GLY A 211 15.81 8.80 13.51
N ALA A 212 17.11 8.50 13.42
CA ALA A 212 17.88 8.04 14.57
C ALA A 212 17.98 9.12 15.63
N VAL A 213 17.80 8.72 16.88
CA VAL A 213 17.93 9.58 18.06
C VAL A 213 19.28 9.32 18.72
N PHE A 214 20.10 10.36 18.81
CA PHE A 214 21.37 10.31 19.50
C PHE A 214 21.23 10.91 20.91
N ALA A 215 22.00 10.40 21.85
CA ALA A 215 22.02 10.90 23.22
C ALA A 215 23.41 10.72 23.82
N CYS A 216 23.76 11.63 24.74
CA CYS A 216 24.87 11.45 25.64
C CYS A 216 24.37 11.08 27.04
N ALA A 217 24.84 9.98 27.58
CA ALA A 217 24.60 9.56 28.95
C ALA A 217 25.82 9.83 29.82
N SER A 218 25.63 10.57 30.91
CA SER A 218 26.60 10.76 31.99
C SER A 218 26.25 9.83 33.14
N THR A 219 27.20 9.01 33.55
CA THR A 219 27.07 8.10 34.69
C THR A 219 28.01 8.53 35.81
N HIS A 220 27.46 8.76 36.99
CA HIS A 220 28.16 9.09 38.19
C HIS A 220 27.48 8.40 39.38
N GLU A 221 28.24 8.08 40.45
CA GLU A 221 27.70 7.36 41.60
C GLU A 221 26.51 8.07 42.28
N LEU A 222 26.51 9.40 42.26
CA LEU A 222 25.44 10.21 42.84
C LEU A 222 24.33 10.59 41.88
N ASP A 223 24.54 10.48 40.56
CA ASP A 223 23.58 10.97 39.57
C ASP A 223 23.84 10.37 38.19
N ASN A 224 22.76 10.05 37.49
CA ASN A 224 22.81 9.60 36.11
C ASN A 224 21.92 10.50 35.24
N GLN A 225 22.49 11.09 34.22
CA GLN A 225 21.78 12.01 33.32
C GLN A 225 21.90 11.55 31.88
N GLU A 226 20.85 11.76 31.09
CA GLU A 226 20.85 11.51 29.65
C GLU A 226 20.35 12.74 28.90
N ILE A 227 21.21 13.28 28.05
CA ILE A 227 20.89 14.44 27.18
C ILE A 227 20.67 13.92 25.78
N LYS A 228 19.43 14.04 25.28
CA LYS A 228 19.07 13.69 23.91
C LYS A 228 19.38 14.88 23.01
N LEU A 229 19.94 14.57 21.83
CA LEU A 229 20.14 15.56 20.78
C LEU A 229 18.82 15.76 20.03
N ASP A 230 18.66 16.94 19.44
CA ASP A 230 17.59 17.19 18.48
C ASP A 230 17.71 16.24 17.28
N PRO A 231 16.58 15.84 16.66
CA PRO A 231 16.62 14.97 15.48
C PRO A 231 17.44 15.58 14.35
N LEU A 232 18.42 14.81 13.87
CA LEU A 232 19.32 15.25 12.80
C LEU A 232 18.87 14.68 11.45
N PRO A 233 18.51 15.52 10.45
CA PRO A 233 18.24 15.04 9.11
C PRO A 233 19.53 14.47 8.50
N VAL A 234 19.38 13.36 7.76
CA VAL A 234 20.47 12.78 6.98
C VAL A 234 20.38 13.32 5.56
N HIS A 235 21.35 14.11 5.15
CA HIS A 235 21.45 14.66 3.80
C HIS A 235 22.16 13.67 2.88
N TYR A 236 21.59 13.42 1.71
CA TYR A 236 22.18 12.59 0.66
C TYR A 236 21.69 13.02 -0.73
N PRO A 237 22.55 12.90 -1.75
CA PRO A 237 22.14 13.17 -3.12
C PRO A 237 21.11 12.11 -3.58
N PRO A 238 20.27 12.44 -4.55
CA PRO A 238 19.40 11.44 -5.18
C PRO A 238 20.18 10.24 -5.72
N GLU A 239 19.64 9.06 -5.58
CA GLU A 239 20.18 7.79 -6.10
C GLU A 239 19.26 7.19 -7.15
N GLU A 240 17.95 7.53 -7.09
CA GLU A 240 16.94 7.09 -8.02
C GLU A 240 16.09 8.25 -8.51
N VAL A 241 15.70 8.18 -9.79
CA VAL A 241 14.71 9.06 -10.39
C VAL A 241 13.62 8.20 -10.99
N SER A 242 12.36 8.57 -10.82
CA SER A 242 11.21 7.91 -11.41
C SER A 242 10.32 8.91 -12.13
N LEU A 243 9.64 8.44 -13.19
CA LEU A 243 8.68 9.23 -13.96
C LEU A 243 7.35 8.46 -14.00
N GLU A 244 6.29 9.13 -13.61
CA GLU A 244 4.94 8.54 -13.60
C GLU A 244 3.92 9.51 -14.20
N THR A 245 2.75 8.96 -14.63
CA THR A 245 1.58 9.77 -14.96
C THR A 245 0.69 9.90 -13.74
N VAL A 246 0.17 11.09 -13.49
CA VAL A 246 -0.80 11.32 -12.40
C VAL A 246 -2.22 10.88 -12.80
N SER A 247 -2.47 10.64 -14.10
CA SER A 247 -3.78 10.27 -14.63
C SER A 247 -4.14 8.83 -14.27
N GLU A 248 -5.32 8.62 -13.68
CA GLU A 248 -5.89 7.29 -13.49
C GLU A 248 -6.61 6.83 -14.77
N GLY A 249 -6.28 5.64 -15.27
CA GLY A 249 -6.93 5.03 -16.43
C GLY A 249 -6.20 5.20 -17.75
N PRO A 250 -6.82 4.73 -18.86
CA PRO A 250 -6.24 4.84 -20.19
C PRO A 250 -6.21 6.29 -20.67
N ILE A 251 -5.06 6.74 -21.15
CA ILE A 251 -4.90 8.08 -21.73
C ILE A 251 -5.58 8.11 -23.10
N ILE A 252 -6.44 9.08 -23.30
CA ILE A 252 -7.24 9.27 -24.51
C ILE A 252 -6.74 10.49 -25.26
N GLU A 253 -6.79 10.45 -26.59
CA GLU A 253 -6.48 11.60 -27.44
C GLU A 253 -7.28 12.85 -27.04
N GLY A 254 -6.60 13.96 -26.83
CA GLY A 254 -7.17 15.23 -26.37
C GLY A 254 -7.15 15.41 -24.85
N ASP A 255 -6.74 14.39 -24.08
CA ASP A 255 -6.60 14.53 -22.63
C ASP A 255 -5.43 15.43 -22.25
N ASN A 256 -5.52 16.02 -21.06
CA ASN A 256 -4.40 16.66 -20.40
C ASN A 256 -3.68 15.62 -19.54
N VAL A 257 -2.41 15.36 -19.83
CA VAL A 257 -1.58 14.36 -19.16
C VAL A 257 -0.53 15.04 -18.31
N THR A 258 -0.58 14.84 -17.00
CA THR A 258 0.43 15.35 -16.08
C THR A 258 1.47 14.28 -15.80
N LEU A 259 2.72 14.59 -16.15
CA LEU A 259 3.90 13.81 -15.81
C LEU A 259 4.45 14.29 -14.47
N LYS A 260 4.84 13.37 -13.61
CA LYS A 260 5.47 13.66 -12.32
C LYS A 260 6.81 12.95 -12.23
N CYS A 261 7.87 13.75 -12.08
CA CYS A 261 9.23 13.29 -11.86
C CYS A 261 9.51 13.27 -10.36
N GLN A 262 10.05 12.17 -9.84
CA GLN A 262 10.36 12.04 -8.41
C GLN A 262 11.80 11.56 -8.25
N ALA A 263 12.42 12.00 -7.17
CA ALA A 263 13.74 11.55 -6.78
C ALA A 263 13.81 11.38 -5.25
N ASP A 264 14.70 10.51 -4.79
CA ASP A 264 14.80 10.10 -3.39
C ASP A 264 15.79 10.91 -2.55
N GLY A 265 16.37 11.99 -3.05
CA GLY A 265 17.36 12.82 -2.34
C GLY A 265 16.82 13.51 -1.08
N ASN A 266 17.70 13.86 -0.17
CA ASN A 266 17.38 14.71 0.97
C ASN A 266 18.46 15.80 1.14
N PRO A 267 18.14 17.10 0.99
CA PRO A 267 16.82 17.62 0.64
C PRO A 267 16.33 17.12 -0.73
N LEU A 268 15.01 17.09 -0.93
CA LEU A 268 14.41 16.71 -2.20
C LEU A 268 14.82 17.70 -3.30
N PRO A 269 15.13 17.22 -4.50
CA PRO A 269 15.35 18.10 -5.64
C PRO A 269 14.09 18.91 -5.97
N THR A 270 14.26 20.17 -6.31
CA THR A 270 13.18 21.11 -6.65
C THR A 270 13.09 21.43 -8.12
N SER A 271 14.09 21.01 -8.92
CA SER A 271 14.18 21.37 -10.33
C SER A 271 14.48 20.14 -11.19
N PHE A 272 13.72 20.00 -12.28
CA PHE A 272 13.79 18.85 -13.18
C PHE A 272 13.76 19.32 -14.64
N TYR A 273 14.47 18.60 -15.51
CA TYR A 273 14.28 18.69 -16.95
C TYR A 273 13.26 17.65 -17.42
N PHE A 274 12.27 18.08 -18.18
CA PHE A 274 11.36 17.21 -18.92
C PHE A 274 11.73 17.22 -20.41
N HIS A 275 11.83 16.03 -20.98
CA HIS A 275 12.07 15.83 -22.41
C HIS A 275 10.76 15.37 -23.07
N ILE A 276 10.11 16.28 -23.77
CA ILE A 276 8.80 16.13 -24.38
C ILE A 276 8.92 16.36 -25.88
N GLN A 277 8.63 15.35 -26.68
CA GLN A 277 8.65 15.45 -28.16
C GLN A 277 9.97 16.06 -28.72
N GLY A 278 11.10 15.67 -28.12
CA GLY A 278 12.41 16.18 -28.52
C GLY A 278 12.77 17.57 -27.99
N GLN A 279 11.88 18.22 -27.25
CA GLN A 279 12.16 19.47 -26.56
C GLN A 279 12.54 19.23 -25.11
N LYS A 280 13.51 19.96 -24.60
CA LYS A 280 13.94 19.93 -23.20
C LYS A 280 13.44 21.18 -22.50
N THR A 281 12.63 20.98 -21.45
CA THR A 281 12.00 22.04 -20.66
C THR A 281 12.45 21.94 -19.21
N LEU A 282 13.02 23.04 -18.67
CA LEU A 282 13.32 23.15 -17.24
C LEU A 282 12.03 23.51 -16.47
N VAL A 283 11.77 22.79 -15.39
CA VAL A 283 10.69 23.08 -14.44
C VAL A 283 11.35 23.30 -13.09
N GLU A 284 11.19 24.50 -12.54
CA GLU A 284 11.71 24.91 -11.24
C GLU A 284 10.57 24.96 -10.22
N ASP A 285 10.90 24.69 -8.96
CA ASP A 285 9.98 24.67 -7.81
C ASP A 285 8.76 23.75 -7.98
N SER A 286 8.87 22.81 -8.93
CA SER A 286 7.83 21.79 -9.20
C SER A 286 8.48 20.53 -9.74
N ASN A 287 7.83 19.40 -9.48
CA ASN A 287 8.22 18.11 -10.02
C ASN A 287 7.25 17.60 -11.10
N SER A 288 6.37 18.47 -11.62
CA SER A 288 5.30 18.06 -12.52
C SER A 288 5.26 18.91 -13.78
N TYR A 289 4.96 18.26 -14.90
CA TYR A 289 4.76 18.89 -16.21
C TYR A 289 3.45 18.40 -16.83
N THR A 290 2.60 19.33 -17.30
CA THR A 290 1.32 18.98 -17.93
C THR A 290 1.38 19.16 -19.43
N ILE A 291 1.10 18.08 -20.17
CA ILE A 291 0.90 18.05 -21.62
C ILE A 291 -0.59 18.31 -21.86
N ASN A 292 -0.91 19.41 -22.53
CA ASN A 292 -2.29 19.74 -22.85
C ASN A 292 -2.71 19.10 -24.17
N ALA A 293 -3.91 18.53 -24.21
CA ALA A 293 -4.54 17.95 -25.39
C ALA A 293 -3.59 17.00 -26.16
N ILE A 294 -3.16 15.92 -25.52
CA ILE A 294 -2.22 14.97 -26.09
C ILE A 294 -2.72 14.41 -27.44
N SER A 295 -1.89 14.46 -28.47
CA SER A 295 -2.21 13.96 -29.80
C SER A 295 -1.91 12.46 -29.91
N ARG A 296 -2.66 11.75 -30.78
CA ARG A 296 -2.38 10.34 -31.18
C ARG A 296 -0.98 10.15 -31.76
N ASP A 297 -0.41 11.20 -32.38
CA ASP A 297 0.93 11.21 -32.96
C ASP A 297 2.02 11.66 -31.97
N ALA A 298 1.67 11.84 -30.70
CA ALA A 298 2.63 12.20 -29.67
C ALA A 298 3.71 11.12 -29.52
N ALA A 299 4.91 11.55 -29.17
CA ALA A 299 6.01 10.63 -28.93
C ALA A 299 5.63 9.60 -27.86
N SER A 300 5.95 8.34 -28.07
CA SER A 300 5.64 7.27 -27.15
C SER A 300 6.50 7.29 -25.87
N GLU A 301 7.74 7.82 -25.98
CA GLU A 301 8.69 7.89 -24.87
C GLU A 301 8.85 9.32 -24.34
N TYR A 302 8.67 9.49 -23.06
CA TYR A 302 8.88 10.72 -22.29
C TYR A 302 9.97 10.49 -21.27
N LYS A 303 10.78 11.50 -21.00
CA LYS A 303 11.85 11.40 -20.02
C LYS A 303 11.86 12.58 -19.07
N CYS A 304 12.36 12.34 -17.86
CA CYS A 304 12.75 13.40 -16.95
C CYS A 304 14.14 13.14 -16.40
N SER A 305 14.86 14.20 -16.06
CA SER A 305 16.16 14.15 -15.40
C SER A 305 16.29 15.24 -14.34
N LEU A 306 17.23 15.06 -13.41
CA LEU A 306 17.57 16.11 -12.46
C LEU A 306 18.23 17.30 -13.17
N ALA A 307 17.94 18.52 -12.70
CA ALA A 307 18.51 19.72 -13.28
C ALA A 307 20.02 19.86 -12.98
N ASP A 308 20.47 19.38 -11.84
CA ASP A 308 21.87 19.39 -11.38
C ASP A 308 22.67 18.15 -11.79
N ASN A 309 22.00 17.07 -12.20
CA ASN A 309 22.63 15.83 -12.66
C ASN A 309 21.80 15.14 -13.76
N GLU A 310 21.95 15.60 -14.98
CA GLU A 310 21.19 15.09 -16.14
C GLU A 310 21.43 13.61 -16.48
N LYS A 311 22.50 13.00 -15.93
CA LYS A 311 22.75 11.55 -16.11
C LYS A 311 21.76 10.69 -15.33
N MET A 312 21.11 11.28 -14.32
CA MET A 312 20.05 10.63 -13.57
C MET A 312 18.73 10.96 -14.25
N GLU A 313 18.29 10.05 -15.10
CA GLU A 313 17.06 10.17 -15.87
C GLU A 313 16.13 8.97 -15.66
N ALA A 314 14.85 9.20 -15.84
CA ALA A 314 13.82 8.17 -15.93
C ALA A 314 13.02 8.35 -17.21
N SER A 315 12.52 7.25 -17.77
CA SER A 315 11.69 7.28 -18.96
C SER A 315 10.37 6.57 -18.73
N LEU A 316 9.34 7.02 -19.46
CA LEU A 316 8.00 6.47 -19.43
C LEU A 316 7.43 6.40 -20.83
N ASN A 317 6.89 5.25 -21.21
CA ASN A 317 6.16 5.08 -22.47
C ASN A 317 4.67 5.37 -22.25
N ILE A 318 4.12 6.28 -23.05
CA ILE A 318 2.71 6.63 -23.05
C ILE A 318 2.06 6.12 -24.32
N VAL A 319 0.96 5.38 -24.16
CA VAL A 319 0.09 4.95 -25.25
C VAL A 319 -1.16 5.82 -25.24
N VAL A 320 -1.39 6.54 -26.33
CA VAL A 320 -2.57 7.39 -26.52
C VAL A 320 -3.66 6.57 -27.21
N ASN A 321 -4.79 6.41 -26.52
CA ASN A 321 -5.93 5.66 -27.06
C ASN A 321 -6.83 6.58 -27.89
N TYR A 322 -7.22 6.10 -29.08
CA TYR A 322 -8.16 6.78 -29.93
C TYR A 322 -9.05 5.77 -30.64
N LEU A 323 -10.25 6.19 -31.01
CA LEU A 323 -11.23 5.41 -31.74
C LEU A 323 -12.03 6.32 -32.65
N ASP A 324 -11.92 6.13 -33.97
CA ASP A 324 -12.76 6.75 -34.97
C ASP A 324 -13.66 5.70 -35.61
N LEU A 325 -14.91 6.07 -35.89
CA LEU A 325 -15.91 5.23 -36.52
C LEU A 325 -16.62 6.01 -37.62
N THR A 326 -16.60 5.47 -38.83
CA THR A 326 -17.35 5.99 -39.97
C THR A 326 -18.27 4.92 -40.49
N LEU A 327 -19.54 5.25 -40.66
CA LEU A 327 -20.59 4.37 -41.20
C LEU A 327 -21.12 4.95 -42.51
N SER A 328 -21.29 4.10 -43.48
CA SER A 328 -21.99 4.45 -44.73
C SER A 328 -23.00 3.34 -45.08
N PRO A 329 -24.27 3.73 -45.32
CA PRO A 329 -24.86 5.05 -45.29
C PRO A 329 -25.14 5.59 -43.88
N THR A 330 -25.45 6.88 -43.76
CA THR A 330 -25.90 7.53 -42.54
C THR A 330 -27.22 8.27 -42.77
N GLY A 331 -27.92 8.58 -41.66
CA GLY A 331 -29.21 9.29 -41.73
C GLY A 331 -30.36 8.45 -42.27
N LYS A 332 -31.35 9.07 -42.88
CA LYS A 332 -32.53 8.37 -43.42
C LYS A 332 -32.26 7.83 -44.84
N VAL A 333 -32.43 6.55 -45.02
CA VAL A 333 -32.22 5.83 -46.30
C VAL A 333 -33.55 5.23 -46.73
N VAL A 334 -34.04 5.66 -47.86
CA VAL A 334 -35.27 5.11 -48.46
C VAL A 334 -34.90 4.22 -49.64
N LYS A 335 -35.37 2.98 -49.66
CA LYS A 335 -35.10 1.96 -50.68
C LYS A 335 -36.35 1.22 -51.06
N THR A 336 -36.36 0.63 -52.27
CA THR A 336 -37.46 -0.21 -52.72
C THR A 336 -37.24 -1.68 -52.31
N VAL A 337 -38.29 -2.38 -51.97
CA VAL A 337 -38.24 -3.84 -51.72
C VAL A 337 -37.53 -4.57 -52.85
N GLY A 338 -36.62 -5.49 -52.52
CA GLY A 338 -35.81 -6.23 -53.48
C GLY A 338 -34.50 -5.56 -53.90
N GLU A 339 -34.31 -4.24 -53.64
CA GLU A 339 -33.01 -3.59 -53.85
C GLU A 339 -31.95 -4.08 -52.88
N SER A 340 -30.68 -3.84 -53.22
CA SER A 340 -29.55 -4.05 -52.32
C SER A 340 -29.13 -2.74 -51.65
N LEU A 341 -28.58 -2.85 -50.45
CA LEU A 341 -27.99 -1.71 -49.73
C LEU A 341 -26.62 -2.12 -49.18
N PRO A 342 -25.53 -1.63 -49.75
CA PRO A 342 -24.20 -1.85 -49.16
C PRO A 342 -24.07 -1.03 -47.86
N VAL A 343 -23.66 -1.71 -46.79
CA VAL A 343 -23.33 -1.09 -45.52
C VAL A 343 -21.84 -1.29 -45.27
N THR A 344 -21.10 -0.21 -45.10
CA THR A 344 -19.66 -0.24 -44.83
C THR A 344 -19.34 0.44 -43.50
N VAL A 345 -18.46 -0.18 -42.74
CA VAL A 345 -17.95 0.33 -41.47
C VAL A 345 -16.45 0.48 -41.59
N GLU A 346 -15.97 1.71 -41.49
CA GLU A 346 -14.56 2.00 -41.39
C GLU A 346 -14.23 2.38 -39.94
N LYS A 347 -13.14 1.82 -39.42
CA LYS A 347 -12.68 2.09 -38.04
C LYS A 347 -11.17 2.29 -38.03
N THR A 348 -10.73 3.30 -37.30
CA THR A 348 -9.32 3.54 -37.02
C THR A 348 -9.15 3.68 -35.51
N ALA A 349 -8.24 2.90 -34.94
CA ALA A 349 -8.08 2.84 -33.50
C ALA A 349 -6.67 2.45 -33.09
N SER A 350 -6.28 2.79 -31.87
CA SER A 350 -4.99 2.43 -31.28
C SER A 350 -4.87 0.96 -30.86
N GLY A 351 -5.98 0.21 -30.82
CA GLY A 351 -6.02 -1.19 -30.39
C GLY A 351 -7.23 -1.94 -30.95
N ASP A 352 -7.52 -3.11 -30.38
CA ASP A 352 -8.61 -3.96 -30.82
C ASP A 352 -9.99 -3.35 -30.51
N VAL A 353 -10.84 -3.28 -31.54
CA VAL A 353 -12.16 -2.66 -31.48
C VAL A 353 -13.24 -3.74 -31.50
N GLN A 354 -14.12 -3.73 -30.54
CA GLN A 354 -15.34 -4.50 -30.52
C GLN A 354 -16.45 -3.72 -31.23
N VAL A 355 -17.12 -4.35 -32.19
CA VAL A 355 -18.23 -3.74 -32.91
C VAL A 355 -19.51 -4.53 -32.63
N SER A 356 -20.57 -3.82 -32.28
CA SER A 356 -21.90 -4.37 -32.05
C SER A 356 -22.96 -3.61 -32.86
N TRP A 357 -24.05 -4.31 -33.18
CA TRP A 357 -25.15 -3.76 -33.93
C TRP A 357 -26.48 -3.93 -33.22
N THR A 358 -27.31 -2.92 -33.32
CA THR A 358 -28.71 -2.99 -32.88
C THR A 358 -29.63 -2.51 -33.97
N LYS A 359 -30.82 -3.12 -34.05
CA LYS A 359 -31.97 -2.66 -34.84
C LYS A 359 -33.11 -2.40 -33.86
N ASP A 360 -33.66 -1.17 -33.86
CA ASP A 360 -34.75 -0.77 -32.96
C ASP A 360 -34.51 -1.16 -31.50
N ARG A 361 -33.24 -0.96 -31.00
CA ARG A 361 -32.73 -1.32 -29.68
C ARG A 361 -32.59 -2.83 -29.41
N LYS A 362 -32.79 -3.70 -30.40
CA LYS A 362 -32.55 -5.14 -30.26
C LYS A 362 -31.22 -5.49 -30.89
N ALA A 363 -30.41 -6.31 -30.23
CA ALA A 363 -29.13 -6.77 -30.77
C ALA A 363 -29.34 -7.59 -32.06
N VAL A 364 -28.54 -7.26 -33.09
CA VAL A 364 -28.54 -7.95 -34.37
C VAL A 364 -27.11 -8.21 -34.83
N LYS A 365 -26.94 -9.07 -35.81
CA LYS A 365 -25.66 -9.24 -36.51
C LYS A 365 -25.42 -8.05 -37.44
N GLU A 366 -24.18 -7.89 -37.89
CA GLU A 366 -23.84 -6.93 -38.93
C GLU A 366 -24.81 -7.05 -40.12
N PRO A 367 -25.53 -5.96 -40.49
CA PRO A 367 -26.53 -6.00 -41.50
C PRO A 367 -25.92 -6.20 -42.91
N LYS A 368 -26.47 -7.15 -43.68
CA LYS A 368 -26.07 -7.42 -45.06
C LYS A 368 -27.33 -7.51 -45.93
N PHE A 369 -27.57 -6.47 -46.69
CA PHE A 369 -28.79 -6.37 -47.49
C PHE A 369 -28.49 -6.66 -48.96
N SER A 370 -28.60 -7.91 -49.36
CA SER A 370 -28.51 -8.32 -50.77
C SER A 370 -29.84 -8.13 -51.54
N SER A 371 -30.96 -8.26 -50.82
CA SER A 371 -32.31 -8.03 -51.32
C SER A 371 -33.18 -7.61 -50.14
N LEU A 372 -33.60 -6.35 -50.09
CA LEU A 372 -34.34 -5.76 -48.99
C LEU A 372 -35.76 -6.29 -48.92
N ALA A 373 -36.20 -6.62 -47.72
CA ALA A 373 -37.57 -6.94 -47.35
C ALA A 373 -38.19 -5.81 -46.52
N TYR A 374 -39.51 -5.71 -46.45
CA TYR A 374 -40.17 -4.70 -45.61
C TYR A 374 -39.78 -4.81 -44.15
N ALA A 375 -39.58 -6.03 -43.66
CA ALA A 375 -39.13 -6.29 -42.31
C ALA A 375 -37.72 -5.76 -42.01
N ASP A 376 -36.93 -5.37 -43.03
CA ASP A 376 -35.61 -4.77 -42.83
C ASP A 376 -35.67 -3.27 -42.41
N SER A 377 -36.86 -2.64 -42.58
CA SER A 377 -37.05 -1.26 -42.12
C SER A 377 -36.82 -1.13 -40.63
N GLY A 378 -36.16 -0.02 -40.21
CA GLY A 378 -35.88 0.27 -38.81
C GLY A 378 -34.59 1.07 -38.62
N LEU A 379 -34.36 1.49 -37.37
CA LEU A 379 -33.16 2.23 -36.97
C LEU A 379 -32.01 1.26 -36.64
N TYR A 380 -30.97 1.29 -37.45
CA TYR A 380 -29.75 0.52 -37.24
C TYR A 380 -28.71 1.40 -36.57
N VAL A 381 -28.11 0.92 -35.47
CA VAL A 381 -27.05 1.58 -34.75
C VAL A 381 -25.83 0.66 -34.69
N CYS A 382 -24.71 1.17 -35.19
CA CYS A 382 -23.39 0.58 -35.04
C CYS A 382 -22.70 1.22 -33.84
N GLU A 383 -22.26 0.40 -32.91
CA GLU A 383 -21.46 0.82 -31.77
C GLU A 383 -20.10 0.15 -31.82
N ALA A 384 -19.05 0.96 -31.76
CA ALA A 384 -17.67 0.51 -31.64
C ALA A 384 -17.14 0.89 -30.24
N SER A 385 -16.46 -0.03 -29.57
CA SER A 385 -15.87 0.19 -28.24
C SER A 385 -14.45 -0.35 -28.16
N MET A 386 -13.59 0.39 -27.43
CA MET A 386 -12.19 0.04 -27.18
C MET A 386 -11.68 0.87 -25.98
N ALA A 387 -11.02 0.23 -25.02
CA ALA A 387 -10.35 0.89 -23.89
C ALA A 387 -11.18 1.98 -23.17
N GLY A 388 -12.50 1.75 -23.03
CA GLY A 388 -13.43 2.71 -22.43
C GLY A 388 -13.99 3.76 -23.38
N LEU A 389 -13.44 3.87 -24.61
CA LEU A 389 -14.00 4.70 -25.68
C LEU A 389 -15.20 4.02 -26.33
N VAL A 390 -16.26 4.79 -26.59
CA VAL A 390 -17.44 4.32 -27.33
C VAL A 390 -17.78 5.33 -28.41
N ARG A 391 -17.98 4.83 -29.63
CA ARG A 391 -18.46 5.62 -30.78
C ARG A 391 -19.71 4.97 -31.35
N ARG A 392 -20.70 5.81 -31.73
CA ARG A 392 -21.96 5.34 -32.29
C ARG A 392 -22.24 6.09 -33.57
N GLN A 393 -22.68 5.34 -34.59
CA GLN A 393 -23.18 5.86 -35.85
C GLN A 393 -24.47 5.08 -36.22
N SER A 394 -25.39 5.72 -36.96
CA SER A 394 -26.66 5.11 -37.26
C SER A 394 -27.21 5.52 -38.63
N PHE A 395 -28.08 4.67 -39.17
CA PHE A 395 -28.94 4.98 -40.29
C PHE A 395 -30.36 4.44 -40.03
N ASP A 396 -31.36 5.16 -40.56
CA ASP A 396 -32.78 4.78 -40.49
C ASP A 396 -33.21 4.28 -41.85
N LEU A 397 -33.41 2.95 -41.98
CA LEU A 397 -33.77 2.30 -43.23
C LEU A 397 -35.29 2.24 -43.35
N VAL A 398 -35.81 2.76 -44.45
CA VAL A 398 -37.21 2.69 -44.83
C VAL A 398 -37.30 1.91 -46.17
N VAL A 399 -37.89 0.73 -46.11
CA VAL A 399 -38.13 -0.10 -47.30
C VAL A 399 -39.56 0.09 -47.76
N GLU A 400 -39.72 0.59 -48.98
CA GLU A 400 -41.03 0.89 -49.58
C GLU A 400 -41.32 0.00 -50.77
N GLY A 401 -42.62 -0.17 -51.10
CA GLY A 401 -43.06 -0.87 -52.27
C GLY A 401 -44.56 -0.78 -52.48
N LYS A 402 -44.98 -0.96 -53.73
CA LYS A 402 -46.42 -1.05 -54.05
C LYS A 402 -47.01 -2.28 -53.36
N PRO A 403 -48.27 -2.20 -52.91
CA PRO A 403 -48.92 -3.35 -52.30
C PRO A 403 -49.14 -4.52 -53.33
N VAL A 404 -48.97 -5.73 -52.79
CA VAL A 404 -49.27 -6.98 -53.55
C VAL A 404 -50.10 -7.87 -52.64
N ILE A 405 -51.28 -8.29 -53.14
CA ILE A 405 -52.14 -9.20 -52.38
C ILE A 405 -51.53 -10.59 -52.34
N SER A 406 -51.13 -11.02 -51.14
CA SER A 406 -50.56 -12.34 -50.88
C SER A 406 -51.65 -13.41 -50.77
N SER A 407 -52.76 -13.07 -50.11
CA SER A 407 -53.88 -14.03 -49.88
C SER A 407 -55.24 -13.33 -49.90
N LEU A 408 -56.23 -13.96 -50.48
CA LEU A 408 -57.64 -13.58 -50.39
C LEU A 408 -58.46 -14.83 -50.11
N THR A 409 -59.02 -14.92 -48.91
CA THR A 409 -59.66 -16.12 -48.36
C THR A 409 -61.08 -15.83 -47.89
N LYS A 410 -61.91 -16.88 -47.86
CA LYS A 410 -63.25 -16.85 -47.30
C LYS A 410 -63.39 -17.99 -46.28
N HIS A 411 -63.94 -17.68 -45.14
CA HIS A 411 -64.22 -18.64 -44.07
C HIS A 411 -65.69 -18.50 -43.64
N ARG A 412 -66.33 -19.61 -43.22
CA ARG A 412 -67.64 -19.58 -42.61
C ARG A 412 -67.49 -19.13 -41.16
N ALA A 413 -68.26 -18.15 -40.71
CA ALA A 413 -68.30 -17.77 -39.30
C ALA A 413 -69.07 -18.84 -38.49
N ASP A 414 -68.81 -18.88 -37.18
CA ASP A 414 -69.41 -19.84 -36.23
C ASP A 414 -70.97 -19.85 -36.31
N GLU A 415 -71.55 -18.70 -36.64
CA GLU A 415 -72.97 -18.65 -37.01
C GLU A 415 -73.11 -18.83 -38.51
N ALA A 416 -73.73 -19.92 -38.92
CA ALA A 416 -73.91 -20.36 -40.35
C ALA A 416 -74.43 -19.29 -41.32
N LYS A 417 -74.79 -18.11 -40.83
CA LYS A 417 -75.38 -17.00 -41.63
C LYS A 417 -74.35 -15.99 -42.15
N TYR A 418 -73.09 -16.08 -41.76
CA TYR A 418 -72.06 -15.09 -42.10
C TYR A 418 -70.85 -15.76 -42.74
N LYS A 419 -70.19 -15.01 -43.62
CA LYS A 419 -68.87 -15.37 -44.16
C LYS A 419 -67.87 -14.27 -43.82
N VAL A 420 -66.71 -14.66 -43.36
CA VAL A 420 -65.57 -13.73 -43.11
C VAL A 420 -64.67 -13.80 -44.35
N LEU A 421 -64.45 -12.62 -44.94
CA LEU A 421 -63.48 -12.46 -46.02
C LEU A 421 -62.23 -11.84 -45.43
N THR A 422 -61.09 -12.44 -45.73
CA THR A 422 -59.77 -11.93 -45.28
C THR A 422 -58.92 -11.65 -46.52
N CYS A 423 -58.49 -10.41 -46.64
CA CYS A 423 -57.52 -9.96 -47.63
C CYS A 423 -56.20 -9.63 -46.93
N GLU A 424 -55.16 -10.32 -47.36
CA GLU A 424 -53.80 -10.08 -46.87
C GLU A 424 -52.96 -9.53 -48.00
N ALA A 425 -52.17 -8.46 -47.69
CA ALA A 425 -51.29 -7.82 -48.65
C ALA A 425 -49.97 -7.45 -48.04
N GLU A 426 -48.92 -7.44 -48.85
CA GLU A 426 -47.59 -6.96 -48.48
C GLU A 426 -47.32 -5.65 -49.21
N GLY A 427 -46.99 -4.58 -48.50
CA GLY A 427 -46.68 -3.27 -49.06
C GLY A 427 -46.31 -2.23 -47.98
N ALA A 428 -45.53 -1.24 -48.35
CA ALA A 428 -45.19 -0.09 -47.51
C ALA A 428 -45.06 1.17 -48.38
N PRO A 429 -45.55 2.34 -47.93
CA PRO A 429 -46.30 2.57 -46.71
C PRO A 429 -47.56 1.73 -46.57
N GLU A 430 -48.15 1.71 -45.37
CA GLU A 430 -49.35 0.95 -45.02
C GLU A 430 -50.42 1.06 -46.13
N PRO A 431 -50.87 -0.06 -46.70
CA PRO A 431 -51.88 -0.01 -47.75
C PRO A 431 -53.29 0.17 -47.19
N SER A 432 -54.12 0.90 -47.95
CA SER A 432 -55.55 0.99 -47.72
C SER A 432 -56.30 -0.10 -48.45
N PHE A 433 -57.38 -0.60 -47.88
CA PHE A 433 -58.22 -1.67 -48.46
C PHE A 433 -59.56 -1.09 -48.90
N GLN A 434 -60.00 -1.53 -50.09
CA GLN A 434 -61.31 -1.25 -50.64
C GLN A 434 -61.96 -2.52 -51.10
N TRP A 435 -63.17 -2.79 -50.69
CA TRP A 435 -63.94 -3.92 -51.08
C TRP A 435 -65.02 -3.52 -52.07
N SER A 436 -65.35 -4.37 -53.02
CA SER A 436 -66.45 -4.17 -53.99
C SER A 436 -67.86 -4.28 -53.38
N ILE A 437 -67.92 -4.70 -52.08
CA ILE A 437 -69.13 -4.81 -51.28
C ILE A 437 -68.93 -4.27 -49.93
N ASN A 438 -70.00 -3.80 -49.27
CA ASN A 438 -69.93 -3.37 -47.86
C ASN A 438 -69.98 -4.59 -46.94
N GLY A 439 -69.13 -4.65 -45.97
CA GLY A 439 -69.11 -5.63 -44.90
C GLY A 439 -69.44 -4.98 -43.53
N THR A 440 -69.55 -5.81 -42.52
CA THR A 440 -69.67 -5.44 -41.13
C THR A 440 -68.51 -6.06 -40.38
N ASN A 441 -68.23 -5.59 -39.11
CA ASN A 441 -67.15 -6.12 -38.28
C ASN A 441 -65.79 -6.09 -38.97
N GLU A 442 -65.38 -4.87 -39.43
CA GLU A 442 -64.08 -4.69 -40.07
C GLU A 442 -62.96 -4.75 -39.05
N GLU A 443 -61.96 -5.59 -39.34
CA GLU A 443 -60.70 -5.70 -38.56
C GLU A 443 -59.53 -5.45 -39.49
N SER A 444 -58.59 -4.59 -39.03
CA SER A 444 -57.36 -4.33 -39.77
C SER A 444 -56.14 -4.52 -38.88
N SER A 445 -55.05 -4.96 -39.45
CA SER A 445 -53.76 -5.02 -38.79
C SER A 445 -52.63 -4.75 -39.80
N TYR A 446 -51.56 -4.07 -39.32
CA TYR A 446 -50.38 -3.79 -40.12
C TYR A 446 -49.14 -3.97 -39.29
N THR A 447 -48.21 -4.81 -39.74
CA THR A 447 -46.93 -5.06 -39.06
C THR A 447 -45.88 -5.50 -40.08
N ASP A 448 -44.69 -4.87 -40.06
CA ASP A 448 -43.54 -5.23 -40.90
C ASP A 448 -43.86 -5.35 -42.40
N GLY A 449 -44.68 -4.43 -42.91
CA GLY A 449 -45.09 -4.41 -44.32
C GLY A 449 -46.25 -5.36 -44.68
N ARG A 450 -46.76 -6.15 -43.74
CA ARG A 450 -47.93 -6.99 -43.90
C ARG A 450 -49.17 -6.31 -43.38
N ALA A 451 -50.16 -6.20 -44.24
CA ALA A 451 -51.47 -5.66 -43.93
C ALA A 451 -52.53 -6.76 -44.06
N THR A 452 -53.40 -6.87 -43.11
CA THR A 452 -54.56 -7.78 -43.16
C THR A 452 -55.81 -6.98 -42.89
N HIS A 453 -56.81 -7.19 -43.73
CA HIS A 453 -58.15 -6.60 -43.55
C HIS A 453 -59.21 -7.69 -43.69
N LYS A 454 -60.13 -7.70 -42.72
CA LYS A 454 -61.24 -8.67 -42.66
C LYS A 454 -62.55 -7.93 -42.65
N ILE A 455 -63.56 -8.50 -43.41
CA ILE A 455 -64.94 -8.05 -43.37
C ILE A 455 -65.88 -9.24 -43.20
N THR A 456 -66.96 -9.00 -42.50
CA THR A 456 -68.07 -10.01 -42.42
C THR A 456 -69.17 -9.67 -43.37
N VAL A 457 -69.60 -10.64 -44.21
CA VAL A 457 -70.60 -10.46 -45.21
C VAL A 457 -71.74 -11.49 -45.10
N THR A 458 -72.92 -11.13 -45.53
CA THR A 458 -74.10 -11.99 -45.55
C THR A 458 -74.62 -12.15 -47.00
N PRO A 459 -73.98 -13.00 -47.82
CA PRO A 459 -74.32 -13.12 -49.24
C PRO A 459 -75.65 -13.86 -49.40
N ARG A 460 -76.63 -13.17 -49.98
CA ARG A 460 -77.94 -13.75 -50.32
C ARG A 460 -78.00 -14.41 -51.69
N VAL A 461 -77.04 -14.06 -52.55
CA VAL A 461 -76.81 -14.64 -53.91
C VAL A 461 -75.30 -14.89 -54.06
N ASN A 462 -74.96 -15.68 -55.06
CA ASN A 462 -73.55 -15.88 -55.41
C ASN A 462 -72.96 -14.57 -55.91
N LEU A 463 -71.86 -14.12 -55.29
CA LEU A 463 -71.21 -12.84 -55.57
C LEU A 463 -69.70 -13.04 -55.90
N SER A 464 -69.26 -12.23 -56.84
CA SER A 464 -67.82 -12.02 -57.03
C SER A 464 -67.40 -10.81 -56.24
N VAL A 465 -66.52 -11.01 -55.22
CA VAL A 465 -66.03 -9.95 -54.32
C VAL A 465 -64.59 -9.65 -54.65
N THR A 466 -64.31 -8.38 -54.92
CA THR A 466 -62.95 -7.90 -55.20
C THR A 466 -62.42 -7.16 -53.98
N CYS A 467 -61.23 -7.52 -53.57
CA CYS A 467 -60.41 -6.71 -52.65
C CYS A 467 -59.36 -5.94 -53.46
N THR A 468 -59.35 -4.64 -53.35
CA THR A 468 -58.32 -3.73 -53.90
C THR A 468 -57.51 -3.14 -52.78
N VAL A 469 -56.22 -3.21 -52.90
CA VAL A 469 -55.27 -2.62 -51.93
C VAL A 469 -54.43 -1.61 -52.67
N SER A 470 -54.27 -0.42 -52.03
CA SER A 470 -53.52 0.71 -52.60
C SER A 470 -52.70 1.46 -51.61
N ASN A 471 -51.52 1.92 -52.02
CA ASN A 471 -50.73 2.93 -51.34
C ASN A 471 -50.25 3.98 -52.36
N ARG A 472 -49.45 4.98 -51.93
CA ARG A 472 -48.93 6.04 -52.81
C ARG A 472 -48.07 5.53 -53.99
N LEU A 473 -47.58 4.27 -53.94
CA LEU A 473 -46.68 3.66 -54.95
C LEU A 473 -47.42 2.80 -55.97
N GLY A 474 -48.70 2.47 -55.77
CA GLY A 474 -49.49 1.65 -56.70
C GLY A 474 -50.64 0.92 -56.01
N GLU A 475 -51.27 0.06 -56.78
CA GLU A 475 -52.40 -0.77 -56.36
C GLU A 475 -52.31 -2.20 -56.87
N ASP A 476 -52.99 -3.14 -56.20
CA ASP A 476 -53.23 -4.52 -56.61
C ASP A 476 -54.65 -4.92 -56.25
N SER A 477 -55.23 -5.81 -57.03
CA SER A 477 -56.62 -6.27 -56.82
C SER A 477 -56.76 -7.76 -57.06
N ARG A 478 -57.54 -8.45 -56.22
CA ARG A 478 -57.92 -9.85 -56.38
C ARG A 478 -59.40 -10.06 -56.15
N THR A 479 -59.99 -11.00 -56.90
CA THR A 479 -61.40 -11.34 -56.82
C THR A 479 -61.60 -12.78 -56.35
N ILE A 480 -62.57 -13.00 -55.47
CA ILE A 480 -62.95 -14.31 -54.94
C ILE A 480 -64.46 -14.50 -55.12
N ASN A 481 -64.87 -15.68 -55.54
CA ASN A 481 -66.29 -16.02 -55.62
C ASN A 481 -66.81 -16.45 -54.26
N VAL A 482 -67.90 -15.87 -53.82
CA VAL A 482 -68.53 -16.10 -52.51
C VAL A 482 -69.93 -16.68 -52.79
N SER A 483 -70.15 -17.93 -52.47
CA SER A 483 -71.47 -18.60 -52.67
C SER A 483 -72.50 -18.07 -51.67
N SER A 484 -73.75 -18.12 -52.09
CA SER A 484 -74.90 -17.79 -51.24
C SER A 484 -74.91 -18.68 -49.96
N ILE A 485 -75.36 -18.12 -48.85
CA ILE A 485 -75.55 -18.89 -47.60
C ILE A 485 -76.67 -19.93 -47.73
N PHE A 486 -77.51 -19.86 -48.78
CA PHE A 486 -78.64 -20.79 -49.04
C PHE A 486 -78.28 -21.95 -49.93
N GLU A 487 -77.20 -21.97 -50.68
CA GLU A 487 -76.77 -23.02 -51.58
C GLU A 487 -75.86 -24.13 -51.00
N GLU A 488 -75.24 -23.87 -49.83
CA GLU A 488 -74.29 -24.81 -49.27
C GLU A 488 -74.88 -25.97 -48.44
N ASP A 489 -76.22 -25.98 -48.26
CA ASP A 489 -76.88 -27.09 -47.51
C ASP A 489 -77.17 -28.33 -48.36
N VAL A 490 -76.89 -28.31 -49.68
CA VAL A 490 -77.19 -29.44 -50.58
C VAL A 490 -75.99 -30.36 -50.83
N ASP A 491 -74.78 -29.93 -50.67
CA ASP A 491 -73.56 -30.72 -51.00
C ASP A 491 -72.87 -31.39 -49.78
N LYS A 492 -73.52 -31.50 -48.60
CA LYS A 492 -72.96 -32.19 -47.46
C LYS A 492 -73.46 -33.60 -47.21
N LYS A 493 -73.62 -34.42 -48.28
CA LYS A 493 -73.99 -35.84 -48.11
C LYS A 493 -73.11 -36.86 -48.84
N ASP A 494 -71.95 -36.47 -49.34
CA ASP A 494 -71.04 -37.48 -49.93
C ASP A 494 -69.59 -36.97 -49.88
N SER A 495 -68.95 -37.00 -48.74
CA SER A 495 -67.49 -37.14 -48.60
C SER A 495 -67.10 -37.01 -47.13
N GLN A 496 -67.53 -37.91 -46.30
CA GLN A 496 -67.07 -38.08 -44.97
C GLN A 496 -66.67 -39.56 -44.75
N GLU A 497 -65.64 -39.98 -45.41
CA GLU A 497 -64.82 -41.14 -45.14
C GLU A 497 -63.55 -41.02 -45.98
N ASP A 498 -62.42 -40.68 -45.32
CA ASP A 498 -61.02 -41.02 -45.68
C ASP A 498 -59.95 -39.97 -45.29
N SER A 499 -60.19 -39.06 -44.33
CA SER A 499 -59.10 -38.17 -43.94
C SER A 499 -58.67 -38.24 -42.48
N GLU A 500 -59.33 -39.08 -41.63
CA GLU A 500 -58.96 -39.17 -40.20
C GLU A 500 -57.87 -40.20 -39.91
N ASP A 501 -57.55 -41.12 -40.83
CA ASP A 501 -56.58 -42.19 -40.54
C ASP A 501 -55.11 -41.83 -40.91
N GLN A 502 -54.89 -40.91 -41.85
CA GLN A 502 -53.54 -40.53 -42.24
C GLN A 502 -52.85 -39.59 -41.22
N SER A 503 -53.59 -38.76 -40.49
CA SER A 503 -53.00 -37.86 -39.48
C SER A 503 -52.55 -38.60 -38.23
N LYS A 504 -53.28 -39.68 -37.85
CA LYS A 504 -52.90 -40.52 -36.69
C LYS A 504 -51.67 -41.38 -36.99
N VAL A 505 -51.50 -41.83 -38.22
CA VAL A 505 -50.34 -42.61 -38.67
C VAL A 505 -49.08 -41.70 -38.72
N ILE A 506 -49.22 -40.48 -39.27
CA ILE A 506 -48.10 -39.53 -39.35
C ILE A 506 -47.64 -39.11 -37.92
N VAL A 507 -48.57 -38.82 -37.03
CA VAL A 507 -48.19 -38.47 -35.59
C VAL A 507 -47.58 -39.69 -34.91
N GLY A 508 -48.05 -40.89 -35.11
CA GLY A 508 -47.48 -42.14 -34.56
C GLY A 508 -46.05 -42.39 -35.06
N VAL A 509 -45.80 -42.19 -36.38
CA VAL A 509 -44.45 -42.34 -36.95
C VAL A 509 -43.48 -41.27 -36.43
N VAL A 510 -43.92 -40.01 -36.34
CA VAL A 510 -43.06 -38.92 -35.80
C VAL A 510 -42.72 -39.13 -34.32
N VAL A 511 -43.70 -39.53 -33.51
CA VAL A 511 -43.45 -39.85 -32.09
C VAL A 511 -42.56 -41.08 -31.95
N GLY A 512 -42.75 -42.10 -32.79
CA GLY A 512 -41.88 -43.27 -32.81
C GLY A 512 -40.43 -42.94 -33.16
N LEU A 513 -40.21 -42.10 -34.18
CA LEU A 513 -38.86 -41.65 -34.56
C LEU A 513 -38.18 -40.79 -33.46
N LEU A 514 -38.95 -39.95 -32.75
CA LEU A 514 -38.40 -39.16 -31.65
C LEU A 514 -38.01 -40.05 -30.46
N ILE A 515 -38.77 -41.10 -30.15
CA ILE A 515 -38.44 -42.08 -29.12
C ILE A 515 -37.18 -42.87 -29.51
N VAL A 516 -37.06 -43.31 -30.77
CA VAL A 516 -35.86 -43.99 -31.26
C VAL A 516 -34.63 -43.06 -31.18
N ALA A 517 -34.76 -41.80 -31.57
CA ALA A 517 -33.68 -40.81 -31.46
C ALA A 517 -33.26 -40.57 -29.99
N ALA A 518 -34.24 -40.50 -29.07
CA ALA A 518 -33.94 -40.35 -27.65
C ALA A 518 -33.23 -41.60 -27.06
N VAL A 519 -33.66 -42.81 -27.45
CA VAL A 519 -33.00 -44.05 -27.02
C VAL A 519 -31.57 -44.13 -27.57
N MET A 520 -31.37 -43.78 -28.86
CA MET A 520 -30.05 -43.72 -29.50
C MET A 520 -29.16 -42.67 -28.78
N GLY A 521 -29.71 -41.51 -28.41
CA GLY A 521 -29.02 -40.49 -27.66
C GLY A 521 -28.59 -40.98 -26.26
N ILE A 522 -29.45 -41.71 -25.57
CA ILE A 522 -29.14 -42.33 -24.28
C ILE A 522 -28.05 -43.41 -24.42
N ILE A 523 -28.18 -44.28 -25.44
CA ILE A 523 -27.16 -45.31 -25.72
C ILE A 523 -25.82 -44.66 -26.08
N TYR A 524 -25.83 -43.62 -26.91
CA TYR A 524 -24.63 -42.85 -27.25
C TYR A 524 -24.02 -42.17 -26.01
N TRP A 525 -24.85 -41.60 -25.12
CA TRP A 525 -24.39 -40.99 -23.87
C TRP A 525 -23.77 -42.04 -22.94
N PHE A 526 -24.37 -43.23 -22.78
CA PHE A 526 -23.82 -44.35 -22.04
C PHE A 526 -22.52 -44.87 -22.64
N TYR A 527 -22.45 -44.95 -24.01
CA TYR A 527 -21.24 -45.35 -24.71
C TYR A 527 -20.10 -44.35 -24.48
N MET A 528 -20.38 -43.06 -24.59
CA MET A 528 -19.40 -41.99 -24.32
C MET A 528 -19.00 -41.95 -22.85
N LYS A 529 -19.90 -42.22 -21.92
CA LYS A 529 -19.60 -42.29 -20.50
C LYS A 529 -18.70 -43.51 -20.16
N ASN A 530 -18.89 -44.61 -20.82
CA ASN A 530 -18.01 -45.79 -20.66
C ASN A 530 -16.66 -45.63 -21.37
N TYR A 531 -16.66 -44.95 -22.54
CA TYR A 531 -15.41 -44.65 -23.26
C TYR A 531 -14.49 -43.71 -22.47
N ARG A 532 -15.06 -42.79 -21.73
CA ARG A 532 -14.28 -41.92 -20.82
C ARG A 532 -13.75 -42.63 -19.56
N ARG A 533 -14.21 -43.84 -19.24
CA ARG A 533 -13.68 -44.65 -18.13
C ARG A 533 -12.56 -45.61 -18.50
N GLY A 534 -12.26 -45.76 -19.78
CA GLY A 534 -11.31 -46.75 -20.28
C GLY A 534 -9.94 -46.26 -20.75
N SER A 535 -9.61 -44.97 -20.57
CA SER A 535 -8.34 -44.40 -21.09
C SER A 535 -7.55 -43.60 -20.03
N TRP A 536 -7.29 -44.20 -18.86
CA TRP A 536 -6.29 -43.69 -17.94
C TRP A 536 -5.52 -44.86 -17.31
N LYS A 537 -4.73 -45.55 -18.11
CA LYS A 537 -3.59 -46.35 -17.63
C LYS A 537 -2.59 -46.42 -18.77
N THR A 538 -1.69 -45.46 -18.82
CA THR A 538 -0.27 -45.58 -19.22
C THR A 538 0.32 -44.17 -19.29
N GLY A 539 1.33 -43.89 -18.48
CA GLY A 539 2.10 -42.65 -18.57
C GLY A 539 2.42 -42.03 -17.20
N GLU A 540 2.82 -42.86 -16.25
CA GLU A 540 3.54 -42.41 -15.08
C GLU A 540 5.00 -42.17 -15.49
N LYS A 541 5.39 -40.89 -15.59
CA LYS A 541 6.75 -40.44 -15.30
C LYS A 541 6.79 -38.89 -15.27
N ASP A 542 7.29 -38.40 -14.11
CA ASP A 542 7.96 -37.13 -13.90
C ASP A 542 7.07 -35.87 -13.87
N MET A 543 6.42 -35.65 -12.72
CA MET A 543 6.26 -34.30 -12.15
C MET A 543 6.54 -34.39 -10.65
N ALA A 544 7.67 -33.80 -10.24
CA ALA A 544 8.05 -33.59 -8.86
C ALA A 544 6.97 -32.76 -8.15
N THR A 545 6.57 -33.23 -7.00
CA THR A 545 5.54 -32.61 -6.16
C THR A 545 6.06 -31.34 -5.52
N SER A 546 5.16 -30.39 -5.36
CA SER A 546 5.37 -29.08 -4.71
C SER A 546 5.91 -29.12 -3.26
N GLU A 547 6.16 -30.28 -2.70
CA GLU A 547 6.79 -30.44 -1.39
C GLU A 547 8.34 -30.45 -1.44
N GLU A 548 8.96 -30.77 -2.56
CA GLU A 548 10.43 -30.65 -2.70
C GLU A 548 10.89 -29.21 -2.91
N ILE A 549 10.04 -28.33 -3.44
CA ILE A 549 10.37 -26.91 -3.61
C ILE A 549 10.37 -26.18 -2.25
N LYS A 550 9.51 -26.57 -1.31
CA LYS A 550 9.51 -25.98 0.04
C LYS A 550 10.69 -26.40 0.91
N LYS A 551 11.31 -27.54 0.63
CA LYS A 551 12.50 -27.98 1.38
C LYS A 551 13.82 -27.38 0.87
N LEU A 552 13.81 -26.77 -0.31
CA LEU A 552 14.99 -26.08 -0.87
C LEU A 552 15.08 -24.60 -0.47
N GLU A 553 13.97 -23.99 -0.06
CA GLU A 553 13.96 -22.61 0.44
C GLU A 553 14.33 -22.46 1.92
N GLU A 554 14.31 -23.54 2.71
CA GLU A 554 14.59 -23.50 4.15
C GLU A 554 16.09 -23.66 4.52
N ASN A 555 16.98 -23.82 3.51
CA ASN A 555 18.42 -24.07 3.73
C ASN A 555 19.37 -22.99 3.18
N ILE A 556 18.89 -21.75 2.98
CA ILE A 556 19.78 -20.63 2.67
C ILE A 556 19.64 -19.58 3.77
N GLN A 557 20.41 -19.76 4.85
CA GLN A 557 20.73 -18.66 5.75
C GLN A 557 22.02 -17.99 5.25
N PRO A 558 22.05 -16.65 5.23
CA PRO A 558 23.24 -15.90 4.83
C PRO A 558 24.29 -15.92 5.95
N VAL A 559 25.51 -16.15 5.55
CA VAL A 559 26.72 -15.86 6.35
C VAL A 559 27.02 -14.36 6.28
#